data_32a5d8298e5ca3e9028cc2f5b85c0ab5
#
_entry.id   32a5d8298e5ca3e9028cc2f5b85c0ab5
#
_cell.length_a   1.000
_cell.length_b   1.000
_cell.length_c   1.000
_cell.angle_alpha   90.00
_cell.angle_beta   90.00
_cell.angle_gamma   90.00
#
_symmetry.space_group_name_H-M   'P 1'
#
loop_
_entity.id
_entity.type
_entity.pdbx_description
1 polymer ?
#
loop_
_entity_poly.entity_id
_entity_poly.type
_entity_poly.pdbx_seq_one_letter_code
_entity_poly.pdbx_strand_id
1 'polypeptide(L)'
;KTRMAVRYTYAVREVYIKTPKGLRWPLSKGLLTESLMNAGIKMEAALSMAHMVEERLRSRKRPEISPSALKRMLITEVEKALGEEVAQKLRNQTPAFEEILVLEGYRRRPFSKGVLARSLGDAGFDVKESHALAKAVETELRQEGITEIGAAELEDRVAKAIGQHYGEPALRRYAGRRSLAGELFVEEREGEPR
;
A
#
# COMPACT_ATOMS: atom_id res chain seq x y z
N LYS A 1 50.54 27.65 4.43
CA LYS A 1 49.64 27.32 3.27
C LYS A 1 48.60 26.35 3.77
N THR A 2 47.43 26.88 4.18
CA THR A 2 46.31 26.12 4.74
C THR A 2 45.49 25.61 3.57
N ARG A 3 45.45 24.30 3.38
CA ARG A 3 44.54 23.62 2.43
C ARG A 3 43.12 23.70 2.97
N MET A 4 42.30 24.57 2.40
CA MET A 4 40.84 24.54 2.58
C MET A 4 40.32 23.22 2.00
N ALA A 5 39.87 22.33 2.88
CA ALA A 5 39.09 21.14 2.49
C ALA A 5 37.71 21.64 2.11
N VAL A 6 37.41 21.69 0.82
CA VAL A 6 36.03 21.90 0.32
C VAL A 6 35.24 20.64 0.62
N ARG A 7 34.44 20.68 1.69
CA ARG A 7 33.44 19.65 1.95
C ARG A 7 32.33 19.83 0.92
N TYR A 8 32.34 19.02 -0.13
CA TYR A 8 31.19 18.83 -0.99
C TYR A 8 30.12 18.05 -0.21
N THR A 9 29.26 18.76 0.50
CA THR A 9 27.99 18.22 0.95
C THR A 9 27.12 18.03 -0.29
N TYR A 10 27.17 16.84 -0.87
CA TYR A 10 26.14 16.45 -1.84
C TYR A 10 24.82 16.42 -1.07
N ALA A 11 24.04 17.48 -1.20
CA ALA A 11 22.66 17.47 -0.75
C ALA A 11 21.95 16.36 -1.54
N VAL A 12 21.68 15.25 -0.87
CA VAL A 12 20.91 14.13 -1.46
C VAL A 12 19.55 14.70 -1.82
N ARG A 13 19.32 14.94 -3.12
CA ARG A 13 18.04 15.46 -3.59
C ARG A 13 16.98 14.36 -3.41
N GLU A 14 16.08 14.59 -2.47
CA GLU A 14 14.93 13.70 -2.28
C GLU A 14 13.98 13.80 -3.47
N VAL A 15 13.48 12.65 -3.92
CA VAL A 15 12.45 12.56 -4.94
C VAL A 15 11.10 12.52 -4.25
N TYR A 16 10.13 13.25 -4.77
CA TYR A 16 8.79 13.31 -4.21
C TYR A 16 7.75 12.80 -5.20
N ILE A 17 6.80 12.02 -4.69
CA ILE A 17 5.56 11.71 -5.38
C ILE A 17 4.58 12.85 -5.09
N LYS A 18 3.94 13.40 -6.13
CA LYS A 18 2.99 14.49 -6.02
C LYS A 18 1.71 14.17 -6.77
N THR A 19 0.58 14.19 -6.05
CA THR A 19 -0.72 14.00 -6.67
C THR A 19 -1.25 15.27 -7.34
N PRO A 20 -2.22 15.17 -8.26
CA PRO A 20 -2.92 16.33 -8.82
C PRO A 20 -3.61 17.19 -7.75
N LYS A 21 -4.00 16.59 -6.61
CA LYS A 21 -4.61 17.27 -5.46
C LYS A 21 -3.60 18.00 -4.57
N GLY A 22 -2.30 18.00 -4.92
CA GLY A 22 -1.24 18.69 -4.19
C GLY A 22 -0.64 17.92 -3.01
N LEU A 23 -1.10 16.72 -2.69
CA LEU A 23 -0.46 15.85 -1.70
C LEU A 23 0.93 15.46 -2.19
N ARG A 24 1.90 15.48 -1.28
CA ARG A 24 3.31 15.24 -1.57
C ARG A 24 3.93 14.39 -0.47
N TRP A 25 4.63 13.31 -0.87
CA TRP A 25 5.40 12.47 0.04
C TRP A 25 6.70 11.99 -0.61
N PRO A 26 7.73 11.69 0.18
CA PRO A 26 9.00 11.22 -0.36
C PRO A 26 8.85 9.87 -1.06
N LEU A 27 9.53 9.70 -2.19
CA LEU A 27 9.61 8.43 -2.89
C LEU A 27 10.41 7.44 -2.04
N SER A 28 9.81 6.32 -1.69
CA SER A 28 10.48 5.22 -1.00
C SER A 28 10.93 4.16 -2.01
N LYS A 29 12.23 3.83 -1.99
CA LYS A 29 12.77 2.68 -2.75
C LYS A 29 12.05 1.39 -2.37
N GLY A 30 11.70 1.21 -1.09
CA GLY A 30 10.95 0.06 -0.61
C GLY A 30 9.60 -0.10 -1.31
N LEU A 31 8.84 0.99 -1.49
CA LEU A 31 7.56 0.96 -2.20
C LEU A 31 7.71 0.62 -3.69
N LEU A 32 8.80 1.07 -4.34
CA LEU A 32 9.11 0.67 -5.72
C LEU A 32 9.42 -0.83 -5.79
N THR A 33 10.29 -1.31 -4.90
CA THR A 33 10.67 -2.72 -4.82
C THR A 33 9.46 -3.60 -4.56
N GLU A 34 8.61 -3.24 -3.60
CA GLU A 34 7.38 -3.96 -3.27
C GLU A 34 6.43 -4.03 -4.47
N SER A 35 6.25 -2.91 -5.19
CA SER A 35 5.41 -2.88 -6.40
C SER A 35 5.94 -3.82 -7.50
N LEU A 36 7.25 -3.88 -7.69
CA LEU A 36 7.88 -4.77 -8.66
C LEU A 36 7.79 -6.25 -8.23
N MET A 37 7.98 -6.54 -6.95
CA MET A 37 7.84 -7.90 -6.41
C MET A 37 6.40 -8.41 -6.50
N ASN A 38 5.41 -7.55 -6.27
CA ASN A 38 4.00 -7.90 -6.44
C ASN A 38 3.64 -8.25 -7.90
N ALA A 39 4.40 -7.72 -8.87
CA ALA A 39 4.31 -8.13 -10.28
C ALA A 39 5.04 -9.44 -10.60
N GLY A 40 5.61 -10.11 -9.60
CA GLY A 40 6.32 -11.37 -9.73
C GLY A 40 7.81 -11.23 -10.07
N ILE A 41 8.38 -10.03 -9.94
CA ILE A 41 9.82 -9.80 -10.17
C ILE A 41 10.61 -10.23 -8.93
N LYS A 42 11.69 -10.99 -9.13
CA LYS A 42 12.56 -11.43 -8.04
C LYS A 42 13.18 -10.23 -7.30
N MET A 43 13.40 -10.37 -5.99
CA MET A 43 13.87 -9.30 -5.11
C MET A 43 15.12 -8.58 -5.62
N GLU A 44 16.13 -9.31 -6.08
CA GLU A 44 17.38 -8.71 -6.57
C GLU A 44 17.15 -7.81 -7.80
N ALA A 45 16.37 -8.29 -8.76
CA ALA A 45 15.99 -7.51 -9.94
C ALA A 45 15.11 -6.31 -9.58
N ALA A 46 14.15 -6.50 -8.67
CA ALA A 46 13.28 -5.44 -8.18
C ALA A 46 14.07 -4.33 -7.46
N LEU A 47 15.04 -4.68 -6.61
CA LEU A 47 15.93 -3.73 -5.93
C LEU A 47 16.79 -2.95 -6.93
N SER A 48 17.38 -3.64 -7.91
CA SER A 48 18.20 -3.03 -8.97
C SER A 48 17.38 -2.05 -9.80
N MET A 49 16.19 -2.44 -10.24
CA MET A 49 15.29 -1.58 -11.02
C MET A 49 14.79 -0.38 -10.20
N ALA A 50 14.41 -0.58 -8.94
CA ALA A 50 14.00 0.49 -8.05
C ALA A 50 15.12 1.52 -7.85
N HIS A 51 16.36 1.06 -7.67
CA HIS A 51 17.52 1.95 -7.57
C HIS A 51 17.75 2.75 -8.86
N MET A 52 17.73 2.10 -10.01
CA MET A 52 17.91 2.75 -11.32
C MET A 52 16.83 3.83 -11.57
N VAL A 53 15.58 3.54 -11.26
CA VAL A 53 14.47 4.50 -11.39
C VAL A 53 14.64 5.67 -10.44
N GLU A 54 15.00 5.42 -9.18
CA GLU A 54 15.26 6.46 -8.20
C GLU A 54 16.38 7.40 -8.63
N GLU A 55 17.53 6.87 -9.08
CA GLU A 55 18.66 7.66 -9.58
C GLU A 55 18.28 8.51 -10.80
N ARG A 56 17.53 7.94 -11.74
CA ARG A 56 17.02 8.69 -12.90
C ARG A 56 16.10 9.83 -12.50
N LEU A 57 15.30 9.67 -11.45
CA LEU A 57 14.43 10.72 -10.94
C LEU A 57 15.24 11.80 -10.19
N ARG A 58 16.26 11.41 -9.41
CA ARG A 58 17.16 12.33 -8.70
C ARG A 58 17.93 13.24 -9.64
N SER A 59 18.31 12.75 -10.81
CA SER A 59 19.05 13.53 -11.80
C SER A 59 18.22 14.62 -12.49
N ARG A 60 16.88 14.63 -12.30
CA ARG A 60 16.01 15.64 -12.90
C ARG A 60 16.16 17.01 -12.21
N LYS A 61 15.95 18.10 -12.96
CA LYS A 61 15.94 19.47 -12.41
C LYS A 61 14.88 19.64 -11.31
N ARG A 62 13.72 19.00 -11.45
CA ARG A 62 12.64 18.92 -10.46
C ARG A 62 12.41 17.45 -10.12
N PRO A 63 12.82 16.99 -8.93
CA PRO A 63 12.69 15.60 -8.53
C PRO A 63 11.28 15.33 -7.99
N GLU A 64 10.25 15.66 -8.79
CA GLU A 64 8.85 15.37 -8.50
C GLU A 64 8.26 14.53 -9.64
N ILE A 65 7.40 13.58 -9.30
CA ILE A 65 6.70 12.72 -10.26
C ILE A 65 5.30 12.40 -9.76
N SER A 66 4.32 12.33 -10.68
CA SER A 66 2.98 11.83 -10.31
C SER A 66 2.96 10.30 -10.21
N PRO A 67 2.06 9.71 -9.38
CA PRO A 67 1.92 8.25 -9.29
C PRO A 67 1.76 7.59 -10.65
N SER A 68 0.88 8.13 -11.51
CA SER A 68 0.63 7.59 -12.85
C SER A 68 1.84 7.69 -13.79
N ALA A 69 2.63 8.77 -13.71
CA ALA A 69 3.86 8.90 -14.48
C ALA A 69 4.95 7.94 -13.98
N LEU A 70 5.03 7.73 -12.66
CA LEU A 70 5.94 6.75 -12.05
C LEU A 70 5.57 5.33 -12.47
N LYS A 71 4.28 4.97 -12.43
CA LYS A 71 3.79 3.67 -12.92
C LYS A 71 4.17 3.43 -14.37
N ARG A 72 3.91 4.40 -15.26
CA ARG A 72 4.32 4.29 -16.68
C ARG A 72 5.82 4.11 -16.85
N MET A 73 6.63 4.85 -16.08
CA MET A 73 8.08 4.72 -16.12
C MET A 73 8.55 3.33 -15.71
N LEU A 74 8.00 2.77 -14.62
CA LEU A 74 8.29 1.40 -14.18
C LEU A 74 7.87 0.37 -15.23
N ILE A 75 6.67 0.49 -15.81
CA ILE A 75 6.20 -0.41 -16.87
C ILE A 75 7.18 -0.42 -18.05
N THR A 76 7.61 0.75 -18.52
CA THR A 76 8.57 0.85 -19.63
C THR A 76 9.91 0.20 -19.31
N GLU A 77 10.44 0.37 -18.10
CA GLU A 77 11.70 -0.26 -17.72
C GLU A 77 11.57 -1.79 -17.53
N VAL A 78 10.43 -2.25 -16.98
CA VAL A 78 10.12 -3.69 -16.87
C VAL A 78 9.96 -4.33 -18.24
N GLU A 79 9.21 -3.68 -19.15
CA GLU A 79 9.01 -4.17 -20.50
C GLU A 79 10.36 -4.37 -21.25
N LYS A 80 11.25 -3.38 -21.16
CA LYS A 80 12.58 -3.44 -21.76
C LYS A 80 13.47 -4.54 -21.19
N ALA A 81 13.43 -4.75 -19.88
CA ALA A 81 14.34 -5.65 -19.18
C ALA A 81 13.83 -7.10 -19.08
N LEU A 82 12.51 -7.28 -18.94
CA LEU A 82 11.87 -8.56 -18.60
C LEU A 82 10.75 -8.98 -19.55
N GLY A 83 10.41 -8.12 -20.52
CA GLY A 83 9.43 -8.39 -21.54
C GLY A 83 7.99 -8.00 -21.17
N GLU A 84 7.10 -8.11 -22.16
CA GLU A 84 5.72 -7.63 -22.12
C GLU A 84 4.85 -8.38 -21.09
N GLU A 85 5.05 -9.67 -20.90
CA GLU A 85 4.26 -10.48 -19.98
C GLU A 85 4.34 -9.95 -18.54
N VAL A 86 5.57 -9.62 -18.08
CA VAL A 86 5.80 -9.07 -16.75
C VAL A 86 5.31 -7.63 -16.66
N ALA A 87 5.51 -6.84 -17.72
CA ALA A 87 5.01 -5.48 -17.81
C ALA A 87 3.48 -5.42 -17.72
N GLN A 88 2.78 -6.39 -18.32
CA GLN A 88 1.32 -6.49 -18.26
C GLN A 88 0.82 -6.76 -16.84
N LYS A 89 1.50 -7.59 -16.05
CA LYS A 89 1.18 -7.80 -14.63
C LYS A 89 1.27 -6.47 -13.87
N LEU A 90 2.32 -5.68 -14.12
CA LEU A 90 2.49 -4.37 -13.48
C LEU A 90 1.43 -3.35 -13.94
N ARG A 91 0.97 -3.40 -15.19
CA ARG A 91 -0.14 -2.55 -15.69
C ARG A 91 -1.45 -2.82 -14.95
N ASN A 92 -1.74 -4.08 -14.70
CA ASN A 92 -3.02 -4.54 -14.15
C ASN A 92 -3.12 -4.39 -12.63
N GLN A 93 -2.02 -4.14 -11.92
CA GLN A 93 -2.01 -3.99 -10.48
C GLN A 93 -2.01 -2.52 -10.02
N THR A 94 -2.43 -2.29 -8.77
CA THR A 94 -2.23 -1.02 -8.06
C THR A 94 -0.88 -1.04 -7.37
N PRO A 95 0.09 -0.21 -7.78
CA PRO A 95 1.40 -0.16 -7.15
C PRO A 95 1.35 0.22 -5.67
N ALA A 96 2.35 -0.18 -4.88
CA ALA A 96 2.42 0.11 -3.45
C ALA A 96 2.53 1.61 -3.13
N PHE A 97 2.97 2.43 -4.08
CA PHE A 97 3.03 3.89 -3.97
C PHE A 97 1.73 4.61 -4.39
N GLU A 98 0.70 3.88 -4.85
CA GLU A 98 -0.66 4.39 -5.08
C GLU A 98 -1.55 4.06 -3.88
N GLU A 99 -2.39 5.02 -3.48
CA GLU A 99 -3.36 4.82 -2.39
C GLU A 99 -4.54 3.99 -2.89
N ILE A 100 -4.99 3.06 -2.05
CA ILE A 100 -6.30 2.41 -2.18
C ILE A 100 -7.25 3.17 -1.27
N LEU A 101 -8.42 3.56 -1.76
CA LEU A 101 -9.43 4.27 -1.00
C LEU A 101 -10.52 3.32 -0.51
N VAL A 102 -10.84 3.38 0.77
CA VAL A 102 -12.00 2.69 1.37
C VAL A 102 -13.18 3.67 1.42
N LEU A 103 -14.29 3.22 0.85
CA LEU A 103 -15.54 3.99 0.75
C LEU A 103 -16.50 3.56 1.85
N GLU A 104 -16.88 4.51 2.72
CA GLU A 104 -17.84 4.31 3.79
C GLU A 104 -18.93 5.39 3.68
N GLY A 105 -20.04 5.08 3.06
CA GLY A 105 -21.05 6.06 2.68
C GLY A 105 -20.44 7.15 1.79
N TYR A 106 -20.49 8.41 2.26
CA TYR A 106 -19.89 9.56 1.56
C TYR A 106 -18.42 9.81 1.91
N ARG A 107 -17.85 9.05 2.85
CA ARG A 107 -16.47 9.22 3.30
C ARG A 107 -15.51 8.36 2.48
N ARG A 108 -14.37 8.95 2.14
CA ARG A 108 -13.25 8.26 1.48
C ARG A 108 -12.05 8.34 2.39
N ARG A 109 -11.51 7.19 2.77
CA ARG A 109 -10.33 7.09 3.63
C ARG A 109 -9.27 6.24 2.95
N PRO A 110 -7.98 6.59 3.04
CA PRO A 110 -6.92 5.70 2.57
C PRO A 110 -6.98 4.36 3.32
N PHE A 111 -6.83 3.28 2.58
CA PHE A 111 -6.60 1.96 3.19
C PHE A 111 -5.32 1.99 4.01
N SER A 112 -5.38 1.49 5.23
CA SER A 112 -4.23 1.39 6.12
C SER A 112 -4.07 -0.02 6.66
N LYS A 113 -2.98 -0.67 6.28
CA LYS A 113 -2.56 -1.97 6.79
C LYS A 113 -2.48 -2.00 8.32
N GLY A 114 -1.97 -0.91 8.92
CA GLY A 114 -1.86 -0.79 10.37
C GLY A 114 -3.21 -0.69 11.08
N VAL A 115 -4.18 0.03 10.49
CA VAL A 115 -5.55 0.11 11.00
C VAL A 115 -6.23 -1.25 10.91
N LEU A 116 -6.11 -1.94 9.78
CA LEU A 116 -6.65 -3.29 9.61
C LEU A 116 -6.02 -4.29 10.58
N ALA A 117 -4.67 -4.27 10.73
CA ALA A 117 -3.99 -5.14 11.69
C ALA A 117 -4.45 -4.89 13.14
N ARG A 118 -4.67 -3.63 13.54
CA ARG A 118 -5.23 -3.31 14.86
C ARG A 118 -6.63 -3.87 15.02
N SER A 119 -7.51 -3.67 14.06
CA SER A 119 -8.88 -4.21 14.08
C SER A 119 -8.90 -5.74 14.20
N LEU A 120 -7.97 -6.44 13.53
CA LEU A 120 -7.79 -7.88 13.65
C LEU A 120 -7.28 -8.28 15.05
N GLY A 121 -6.35 -7.51 15.62
CA GLY A 121 -5.89 -7.68 17.00
C GLY A 121 -7.03 -7.55 18.01
N ASP A 122 -7.88 -6.54 17.85
CA ASP A 122 -9.09 -6.34 18.67
C ASP A 122 -10.08 -7.50 18.50
N ALA A 123 -10.12 -8.14 17.32
CA ALA A 123 -10.87 -9.37 17.07
C ALA A 123 -10.21 -10.66 17.63
N GLY A 124 -9.02 -10.55 18.27
CA GLY A 124 -8.37 -11.63 19.02
C GLY A 124 -7.36 -12.44 18.22
N PHE A 125 -6.86 -11.90 17.11
CA PHE A 125 -5.66 -12.42 16.44
C PHE A 125 -4.41 -11.90 17.13
N ASP A 126 -3.35 -12.69 17.16
CA ASP A 126 -2.07 -12.17 17.67
C ASP A 126 -1.47 -11.13 16.72
N VAL A 127 -0.42 -10.43 17.18
CA VAL A 127 0.20 -9.34 16.40
C VAL A 127 0.74 -9.84 15.07
N LYS A 128 1.36 -11.03 15.04
CA LYS A 128 1.95 -11.60 13.82
C LYS A 128 0.87 -12.02 12.82
N GLU A 129 -0.18 -12.68 13.31
CA GLU A 129 -1.35 -13.09 12.53
C GLU A 129 -2.06 -11.86 11.93
N SER A 130 -2.31 -10.84 12.75
CA SER A 130 -2.97 -9.59 12.34
C SER A 130 -2.21 -8.88 11.22
N HIS A 131 -0.88 -8.77 11.34
CA HIS A 131 -0.06 -8.17 10.30
C HIS A 131 0.02 -9.03 9.03
N ALA A 132 0.09 -10.35 9.16
CA ALA A 132 0.11 -11.27 8.03
C ALA A 132 -1.20 -11.20 7.23
N LEU A 133 -2.35 -11.23 7.90
CA LEU A 133 -3.67 -11.08 7.29
C LEU A 133 -3.83 -9.71 6.61
N ALA A 134 -3.47 -8.63 7.30
CA ALA A 134 -3.58 -7.29 6.73
C ALA A 134 -2.69 -7.13 5.48
N LYS A 135 -1.51 -7.75 5.47
CA LYS A 135 -0.63 -7.79 4.30
C LYS A 135 -1.21 -8.63 3.17
N ALA A 136 -1.80 -9.79 3.48
CA ALA A 136 -2.42 -10.66 2.48
C ALA A 136 -3.57 -9.95 1.76
N VAL A 137 -4.47 -9.30 2.52
CA VAL A 137 -5.58 -8.51 1.98
C VAL A 137 -5.06 -7.35 1.11
N GLU A 138 -4.09 -6.58 1.59
CA GLU A 138 -3.49 -5.50 0.78
C GLU A 138 -2.91 -6.03 -0.53
N THR A 139 -2.20 -7.14 -0.47
CA THR A 139 -1.57 -7.75 -1.65
C THR A 139 -2.63 -8.18 -2.67
N GLU A 140 -3.71 -8.83 -2.23
CA GLU A 140 -4.83 -9.24 -3.10
C GLU A 140 -5.46 -8.01 -3.78
N LEU A 141 -5.79 -6.96 -3.02
CA LEU A 141 -6.37 -5.73 -3.57
C LEU A 141 -5.47 -5.10 -4.64
N ARG A 142 -4.17 -5.04 -4.38
CA ARG A 142 -3.20 -4.45 -5.32
C ARG A 142 -3.02 -5.29 -6.56
N GLN A 143 -2.97 -6.62 -6.43
CA GLN A 143 -2.84 -7.54 -7.57
C GLN A 143 -4.07 -7.49 -8.49
N GLU A 144 -5.25 -7.27 -7.94
CA GLU A 144 -6.49 -7.09 -8.70
C GLU A 144 -6.63 -5.66 -9.29
N GLY A 145 -5.70 -4.76 -9.01
CA GLY A 145 -5.74 -3.38 -9.52
C GLY A 145 -6.80 -2.51 -8.84
N ILE A 146 -7.25 -2.89 -7.64
CA ILE A 146 -8.24 -2.14 -6.88
C ILE A 146 -7.66 -0.80 -6.43
N THR A 147 -8.32 0.29 -6.79
CA THR A 147 -7.98 1.66 -6.35
C THR A 147 -9.03 2.22 -5.38
N GLU A 148 -10.25 1.74 -5.45
CA GLU A 148 -11.34 2.06 -4.52
C GLU A 148 -12.10 0.79 -4.15
N ILE A 149 -12.48 0.62 -2.88
CA ILE A 149 -13.23 -0.53 -2.37
C ILE A 149 -14.25 -0.08 -1.33
N GLY A 150 -15.45 -0.63 -1.38
CA GLY A 150 -16.46 -0.41 -0.34
C GLY A 150 -16.05 -1.04 1.00
N ALA A 151 -16.44 -0.42 2.13
CA ALA A 151 -16.12 -0.95 3.46
C ALA A 151 -16.68 -2.38 3.64
N ALA A 152 -17.90 -2.64 3.21
CA ALA A 152 -18.51 -3.98 3.28
C ALA A 152 -17.74 -5.02 2.43
N GLU A 153 -17.36 -4.66 1.21
CA GLU A 153 -16.55 -5.55 0.35
C GLU A 153 -15.18 -5.82 0.96
N LEU A 154 -14.53 -4.81 1.54
CA LEU A 154 -13.25 -4.99 2.25
C LEU A 154 -13.41 -5.99 3.40
N GLU A 155 -14.50 -5.90 4.15
CA GLU A 155 -14.82 -6.82 5.24
C GLU A 155 -15.01 -8.25 4.77
N ASP A 156 -15.69 -8.45 3.64
CA ASP A 156 -15.86 -9.77 3.03
C ASP A 156 -14.52 -10.36 2.60
N ARG A 157 -13.61 -9.53 2.06
CA ARG A 157 -12.25 -9.93 1.71
C ARG A 157 -11.42 -10.33 2.94
N VAL A 158 -11.55 -9.57 4.03
CA VAL A 158 -10.92 -9.92 5.31
C VAL A 158 -11.44 -11.25 5.84
N ALA A 159 -12.76 -11.45 5.85
CA ALA A 159 -13.39 -12.69 6.28
C ALA A 159 -12.92 -13.90 5.45
N LYS A 160 -12.86 -13.73 4.13
CA LYS A 160 -12.34 -14.75 3.20
C LYS A 160 -10.87 -15.09 3.52
N ALA A 161 -10.01 -14.08 3.72
CA ALA A 161 -8.61 -14.29 4.07
C ALA A 161 -8.46 -15.03 5.41
N ILE A 162 -9.27 -14.69 6.42
CA ILE A 162 -9.29 -15.41 7.71
C ILE A 162 -9.66 -16.87 7.50
N GLY A 163 -10.73 -17.15 6.75
CA GLY A 163 -11.17 -18.52 6.47
C GLY A 163 -10.11 -19.33 5.75
N GLN A 164 -9.41 -18.75 4.78
CA GLN A 164 -8.35 -19.39 4.01
C GLN A 164 -7.09 -19.70 4.83
N HIS A 165 -6.66 -18.78 5.71
CA HIS A 165 -5.41 -18.91 6.44
C HIS A 165 -5.55 -19.57 7.80
N TYR A 166 -6.70 -19.42 8.48
CA TYR A 166 -6.91 -19.86 9.86
C TYR A 166 -8.17 -20.74 10.04
N GLY A 167 -8.92 -20.95 8.98
CA GLY A 167 -10.08 -21.83 8.94
C GLY A 167 -11.34 -21.27 9.60
N GLU A 168 -12.38 -22.07 9.56
CA GLU A 168 -13.74 -21.75 10.00
C GLU A 168 -13.86 -21.35 11.50
N PRO A 169 -13.12 -21.95 12.45
CA PRO A 169 -13.18 -21.51 13.85
C PRO A 169 -12.71 -20.08 14.07
N ALA A 170 -11.69 -19.63 13.34
CA ALA A 170 -11.17 -18.26 13.41
C ALA A 170 -12.16 -17.27 12.77
N LEU A 171 -12.78 -17.67 11.66
CA LEU A 171 -13.82 -16.87 11.00
C LEU A 171 -15.02 -16.64 11.92
N ARG A 172 -15.52 -17.67 12.61
CA ARG A 172 -16.61 -17.54 13.57
C ARG A 172 -16.27 -16.61 14.75
N ARG A 173 -15.05 -16.68 15.28
CA ARG A 173 -14.59 -15.76 16.35
C ARG A 173 -14.58 -14.30 15.86
N TYR A 174 -14.10 -14.08 14.65
CA TYR A 174 -14.09 -12.76 14.03
C TYR A 174 -15.49 -12.18 13.85
N ALA A 175 -16.42 -12.96 13.26
CA ALA A 175 -17.81 -12.57 13.05
C ALA A 175 -18.55 -12.28 14.37
N GLY A 176 -18.36 -13.12 15.40
CA GLY A 176 -19.00 -12.94 16.71
C GLY A 176 -18.55 -11.67 17.44
N ARG A 177 -17.27 -11.31 17.39
CA ARG A 177 -16.77 -10.08 18.02
C ARG A 177 -17.23 -8.81 17.31
N ARG A 178 -17.41 -8.85 16.00
CA ARG A 178 -17.93 -7.74 15.22
C ARG A 178 -19.39 -7.45 15.54
N SER A 179 -20.21 -8.47 15.72
CA SER A 179 -21.59 -8.31 16.14
C SER A 179 -21.68 -7.56 17.48
N LEU A 180 -20.88 -7.98 18.46
CA LEU A 180 -20.82 -7.31 19.77
C LEU A 180 -20.32 -5.84 19.70
N ALA A 181 -19.32 -5.55 18.86
CA ALA A 181 -18.84 -4.19 18.66
C ALA A 181 -19.90 -3.29 17.96
N GLY A 182 -20.67 -3.86 17.03
CA GLY A 182 -21.78 -3.16 16.38
C GLY A 182 -22.89 -2.80 17.35
N GLU A 183 -23.23 -3.70 18.26
CA GLU A 183 -24.25 -3.48 19.28
C GLU A 183 -23.84 -2.41 20.32
N LEU A 184 -22.57 -2.40 20.73
CA LEU A 184 -22.03 -1.39 21.66
C LEU A 184 -22.02 0.04 21.06
N PHE A 185 -21.81 0.19 19.77
CA PHE A 185 -21.85 1.49 19.10
C PHE A 185 -23.26 2.03 18.82
N VAL A 186 -24.29 1.16 18.84
CA VAL A 186 -25.68 1.58 18.68
C VAL A 186 -26.24 2.14 20.00
N GLU A 187 -25.85 1.61 21.15
CA GLU A 187 -26.28 2.11 22.46
C GLU A 187 -25.78 3.52 22.83
N GLU A 188 -24.60 3.95 22.32
CA GLU A 188 -24.07 5.29 22.57
C GLU A 188 -24.78 6.42 21.79
N ARG A 189 -25.69 6.11 20.86
CA ARG A 189 -26.43 7.12 20.07
C ARG A 189 -27.80 7.51 20.61
N GLU A 190 -28.29 6.85 21.64
CA GLU A 190 -29.61 7.19 22.26
C GLU A 190 -29.53 8.14 23.44
N GLY A 191 -28.39 8.76 23.74
CA GLY A 191 -28.14 9.62 24.88
C GLY A 191 -27.76 11.06 24.59
N GLU A 192 -28.35 11.74 23.59
CA GLU A 192 -28.31 13.22 23.54
C GLU A 192 -29.50 13.80 24.28
N PRO A 193 -29.29 14.52 25.42
CA PRO A 193 -30.34 15.32 26.04
C PRO A 193 -30.58 16.60 25.24
N ARG A 194 -31.82 16.94 25.11
CA ARG A 194 -32.36 18.17 24.52
C ARG A 194 -31.84 19.45 25.21
#